data_b20f81f04543473e7db8b23e9e7088ed
#
_entry.id   b20f81f04543473e7db8b23e9e7088ed
#
_cell.length_a   1.000
_cell.length_b   1.000
_cell.length_c   1.000
_cell.angle_alpha   90.00
_cell.angle_beta   90.00
_cell.angle_gamma   90.00
#
_symmetry.space_group_name_H-M   'P 1'
#
loop_
_entity.id
_entity.type
_entity.pdbx_description
1 polymer ?
#
loop_
_entity_poly.entity_id
_entity_poly.type
_entity_poly.pdbx_seq_one_letter_code
_entity_poly.pdbx_strand_id
1 'polypeptide(L)'
;TAATWQAALAKAQGEVLNKFSTIQKDVTAVVGFANILDAYDYLGTANITVQTQFGLTYIKDFMGYSTLFLLPAAQISRNMVLATPVENIDLYYIDPGDSEFARLGLNYTTQGETNLIGFHAQGNYSTAVGESYALMGMALWAEYLDGIAKITVSAGGGA
;
A
#
# COMPACT_ATOMS: atom_id res chain seq x y z
N THR A 1 11.57 -7.27 18.15
CA THR A 1 12.94 -6.99 17.68
C THR A 1 13.55 -8.23 17.05
N ALA A 2 14.49 -8.06 16.14
CA ALA A 2 15.26 -9.12 15.50
C ALA A 2 16.75 -8.71 15.46
N ALA A 3 17.65 -9.70 15.36
CA ALA A 3 19.09 -9.44 15.35
C ALA A 3 19.61 -8.96 13.99
N THR A 4 18.95 -9.35 12.91
CA THR A 4 19.32 -8.99 11.53
C THR A 4 18.08 -8.57 10.74
N TRP A 5 18.31 -7.88 9.64
CA TRP A 5 17.24 -7.49 8.72
C TRP A 5 16.49 -8.71 8.15
N GLN A 6 17.20 -9.76 7.78
CA GLN A 6 16.59 -11.02 7.31
C GLN A 6 15.73 -11.68 8.38
N ALA A 7 16.23 -11.74 9.62
CA ALA A 7 15.43 -12.27 10.73
C ALA A 7 14.21 -11.40 11.03
N ALA A 8 14.28 -10.08 10.80
CA ALA A 8 13.16 -9.18 10.95
C ALA A 8 12.07 -9.46 9.90
N LEU A 9 12.45 -9.68 8.64
CA LEU A 9 11.53 -10.07 7.58
C LEU A 9 10.84 -11.41 7.91
N ALA A 10 11.59 -12.44 8.22
CA ALA A 10 11.04 -13.75 8.55
C ALA A 10 10.11 -13.69 9.78
N LYS A 11 10.51 -12.93 10.80
CA LYS A 11 9.68 -12.74 12.00
C LYS A 11 8.39 -11.99 11.71
N ALA A 12 8.45 -10.89 10.94
CA ALA A 12 7.27 -10.11 10.59
C ALA A 12 6.25 -10.96 9.81
N GLN A 13 6.71 -11.75 8.84
CA GLN A 13 5.87 -12.68 8.12
C GLN A 13 5.24 -13.73 9.05
N GLY A 14 6.04 -14.34 9.92
CA GLY A 14 5.57 -15.34 10.88
C GLY A 14 4.51 -14.79 11.84
N GLU A 15 4.67 -13.57 12.33
CA GLU A 15 3.68 -12.92 13.21
C GLU A 15 2.37 -12.66 12.48
N VAL A 16 2.42 -12.19 11.22
CA VAL A 16 1.25 -11.98 10.38
C VAL A 16 0.50 -13.29 10.14
N LEU A 17 1.19 -14.33 9.67
CA LEU A 17 0.57 -15.63 9.38
C LEU A 17 -0.03 -16.26 10.64
N ASN A 18 0.65 -16.18 11.77
CA ASN A 18 0.16 -16.69 13.04
C ASN A 18 -1.10 -15.95 13.51
N LYS A 19 -1.13 -14.62 13.38
CA LYS A 19 -2.30 -13.82 13.73
C LYS A 19 -3.52 -14.18 12.89
N PHE A 20 -3.37 -14.26 11.57
CA PHE A 20 -4.48 -14.57 10.66
C PHE A 20 -4.94 -16.02 10.79
N SER A 21 -4.05 -16.95 11.05
CA SER A 21 -4.41 -18.32 11.41
C SER A 21 -5.25 -18.36 12.70
N THR A 22 -4.92 -17.54 13.70
CA THR A 22 -5.68 -17.49 14.96
C THR A 22 -7.11 -17.00 14.76
N ILE A 23 -7.34 -16.04 13.87
CA ILE A 23 -8.68 -15.52 13.54
C ILE A 23 -9.36 -16.30 12.42
N GLN A 24 -8.75 -17.40 11.97
CA GLN A 24 -9.28 -18.31 10.93
C GLN A 24 -9.57 -17.59 9.60
N LYS A 25 -8.72 -16.61 9.23
CA LYS A 25 -8.76 -15.97 7.92
C LYS A 25 -7.63 -16.47 7.03
N ASP A 26 -7.97 -16.76 5.79
CA ASP A 26 -7.00 -17.17 4.78
C ASP A 26 -6.10 -16.00 4.41
N VAL A 27 -4.82 -16.29 4.19
CA VAL A 27 -3.83 -15.35 3.71
C VAL A 27 -3.31 -15.87 2.37
N THR A 28 -3.61 -15.18 1.29
CA THR A 28 -3.13 -15.56 -0.06
C THR A 28 -1.79 -14.94 -0.37
N ALA A 29 -1.54 -13.72 0.13
CA ALA A 29 -0.30 -13.01 -0.12
C ALA A 29 0.07 -12.09 1.06
N VAL A 30 1.35 -12.09 1.42
CA VAL A 30 1.90 -11.14 2.40
C VAL A 30 2.72 -10.10 1.66
N VAL A 31 2.46 -8.84 1.93
CA VAL A 31 3.26 -7.71 1.47
C VAL A 31 4.10 -7.16 2.60
N GLY A 32 5.31 -6.74 2.25
CA GLY A 32 6.26 -6.16 3.20
C GLY A 32 6.69 -4.77 2.79
N PHE A 33 7.13 -3.99 3.77
CA PHE A 33 7.69 -2.66 3.57
C PHE A 33 9.00 -2.58 4.38
N ALA A 34 10.06 -2.16 3.72
CA ALA A 34 11.37 -2.02 4.34
C ALA A 34 12.10 -0.77 3.81
N ASN A 35 13.10 -0.30 4.54
CA ASN A 35 13.93 0.79 4.06
C ASN A 35 14.83 0.31 2.93
N ILE A 36 14.89 1.09 1.84
CA ILE A 36 15.68 0.75 0.65
C ILE A 36 17.18 0.60 0.94
N LEU A 37 17.73 1.41 1.87
CA LEU A 37 19.14 1.33 2.23
C LEU A 37 19.45 0.06 3.03
N ASP A 38 18.52 -0.40 3.87
CA ASP A 38 18.70 -1.64 4.61
C ASP A 38 18.70 -2.85 3.65
N ALA A 39 17.87 -2.81 2.62
CA ALA A 39 17.85 -3.84 1.59
C ALA A 39 19.17 -3.87 0.81
N TYR A 40 19.70 -2.71 0.42
CA TYR A 40 20.97 -2.61 -0.29
C TYR A 40 22.15 -3.02 0.59
N ASP A 41 22.18 -2.62 1.85
CA ASP A 41 23.23 -3.01 2.80
C ASP A 41 23.27 -4.53 3.00
N TYR A 42 22.08 -5.16 3.05
CA TYR A 42 21.98 -6.61 3.26
C TYR A 42 22.25 -7.43 1.98
N LEU A 43 21.66 -7.05 0.87
CA LEU A 43 21.68 -7.85 -0.36
C LEU A 43 22.88 -7.55 -1.24
N GLY A 44 23.57 -6.43 -0.99
CA GLY A 44 24.59 -5.91 -1.89
C GLY A 44 23.98 -5.44 -3.22
N THR A 45 24.69 -4.60 -3.93
CA THR A 45 24.18 -3.99 -5.19
C THR A 45 24.12 -4.97 -6.36
N ALA A 46 24.73 -6.16 -6.24
CA ALA A 46 24.92 -7.09 -7.36
C ALA A 46 23.83 -8.16 -7.52
N ASN A 47 23.00 -8.43 -6.51
CA ASN A 47 22.16 -9.62 -6.47
C ASN A 47 20.67 -9.37 -6.37
N ILE A 48 20.21 -8.12 -6.51
CA ILE A 48 18.79 -7.79 -6.41
C ILE A 48 18.24 -7.41 -7.76
N THR A 49 17.24 -8.13 -8.23
CA THR A 49 16.37 -7.65 -9.30
C THR A 49 15.30 -6.75 -8.70
N VAL A 50 15.64 -5.49 -8.58
CA VAL A 50 14.71 -4.45 -8.13
C VAL A 50 13.88 -4.00 -9.33
N GLN A 51 12.56 -3.97 -9.16
CA GLN A 51 11.64 -3.40 -10.13
C GLN A 51 11.20 -2.01 -9.67
N THR A 52 11.04 -1.10 -10.60
CA THR A 52 10.48 0.24 -10.31
C THR A 52 9.29 0.48 -11.20
N GLN A 53 8.14 0.75 -10.60
CA GLN A 53 6.91 1.08 -11.31
C GLN A 53 6.20 2.23 -10.59
N PHE A 54 5.78 3.24 -11.33
CA PHE A 54 5.13 4.45 -10.79
C PHE A 54 5.92 5.13 -9.66
N GLY A 55 7.25 5.11 -9.72
CA GLY A 55 8.10 5.69 -8.68
C GLY A 55 8.27 4.83 -7.42
N LEU A 56 7.64 3.67 -7.36
CA LEU A 56 7.80 2.70 -6.27
C LEU A 56 8.83 1.65 -6.65
N THR A 57 9.75 1.39 -5.74
CA THR A 57 10.77 0.35 -5.87
C THR A 57 10.35 -0.86 -5.06
N TYR A 58 10.43 -2.05 -5.64
CA TYR A 58 10.01 -3.29 -4.97
C TYR A 58 10.75 -4.52 -5.48
N ILE A 59 10.71 -5.59 -4.69
CA ILE A 59 11.20 -6.92 -5.04
C ILE A 59 10.01 -7.87 -4.99
N LYS A 60 9.82 -8.70 -6.02
CA LYS A 60 8.79 -9.74 -6.05
C LYS A 60 9.33 -11.07 -5.54
N ASP A 61 8.43 -11.86 -4.96
CA ASP A 61 8.68 -13.25 -4.53
C ASP A 61 9.95 -13.40 -3.68
N PHE A 62 10.09 -12.52 -2.70
CA PHE A 62 11.28 -12.47 -1.86
C PHE A 62 10.98 -12.91 -0.42
N MET A 63 11.65 -13.97 0.04
CA MET A 63 11.55 -14.51 1.41
C MET A 63 10.10 -14.76 1.88
N GLY A 64 9.22 -15.24 0.98
CA GLY A 64 7.83 -15.50 1.28
C GLY A 64 6.90 -14.29 1.20
N TYR A 65 7.42 -13.11 0.88
CA TYR A 65 6.62 -11.95 0.52
C TYR A 65 6.30 -12.00 -0.97
N SER A 66 5.04 -11.81 -1.32
CA SER A 66 4.65 -11.64 -2.73
C SER A 66 5.24 -10.36 -3.33
N THR A 67 5.31 -9.33 -2.51
CA THR A 67 5.95 -8.07 -2.86
C THR A 67 6.56 -7.43 -1.61
N LEU A 68 7.83 -7.08 -1.70
CA LEU A 68 8.53 -6.29 -0.69
C LEU A 68 8.78 -4.89 -1.25
N PHE A 69 8.06 -3.90 -0.75
CA PHE A 69 8.25 -2.50 -1.12
C PHE A 69 9.46 -1.92 -0.40
N LEU A 70 10.33 -1.27 -1.18
CA LEU A 70 11.53 -0.59 -0.68
C LEU A 70 11.29 0.91 -0.66
N LEU A 71 11.14 1.46 0.52
CA LEU A 71 10.74 2.83 0.74
C LEU A 71 11.93 3.70 1.22
N PRO A 72 11.95 4.98 0.87
CA PRO A 72 12.97 5.90 1.37
C PRO A 72 12.80 6.20 2.87
N ALA A 73 13.87 6.69 3.49
CA ALA A 73 13.90 7.00 4.93
C ALA A 73 12.84 8.01 5.40
N ALA A 74 12.31 8.82 4.49
CA ALA A 74 11.20 9.73 4.79
C ALA A 74 9.86 9.01 5.04
N GLN A 75 9.71 7.79 4.54
CA GLN A 75 8.48 7.00 4.65
C GLN A 75 8.60 5.85 5.66
N ILE A 76 9.75 5.22 5.74
CA ILE A 76 10.02 4.15 6.69
C ILE A 76 11.44 4.28 7.28
N SER A 77 11.54 4.26 8.60
CA SER A 77 12.82 4.36 9.28
C SER A 77 13.74 3.19 8.95
N ARG A 78 15.05 3.41 9.01
CA ARG A 78 16.03 2.32 8.95
C ARG A 78 15.80 1.30 10.07
N ASN A 79 16.22 0.08 9.81
CA ASN A 79 16.07 -1.04 10.74
C ASN A 79 14.62 -1.35 11.13
N MET A 80 13.65 -0.98 10.29
CA MET A 80 12.24 -1.27 10.49
C MET A 80 11.67 -2.05 9.32
N VAL A 81 10.90 -3.08 9.63
CA VAL A 81 10.13 -3.88 8.66
C VAL A 81 8.67 -3.85 9.09
N LEU A 82 7.80 -3.58 8.15
CA LEU A 82 6.35 -3.76 8.29
C LEU A 82 5.89 -4.89 7.38
N ALA A 83 4.92 -5.66 7.83
CA ALA A 83 4.30 -6.71 7.03
C ALA A 83 2.79 -6.76 7.29
N THR A 84 2.02 -7.05 6.25
CA THR A 84 0.58 -7.26 6.36
C THR A 84 0.11 -8.17 5.22
N PRO A 85 -0.97 -8.94 5.38
CA PRO A 85 -1.60 -9.61 4.27
C PRO A 85 -2.28 -8.59 3.35
N VAL A 86 -2.38 -8.92 2.08
CA VAL A 86 -3.11 -8.08 1.12
C VAL A 86 -4.57 -7.96 1.51
N GLU A 87 -5.16 -9.03 2.02
CA GLU A 87 -6.56 -9.12 2.46
C GLU A 87 -6.89 -8.25 3.68
N ASN A 88 -5.87 -7.72 4.35
CA ASN A 88 -6.05 -6.80 5.49
C ASN A 88 -6.16 -5.33 5.07
N ILE A 89 -6.00 -5.04 3.79
CA ILE A 89 -6.03 -3.65 3.29
C ILE A 89 -7.15 -3.51 2.27
N ASP A 90 -8.16 -2.74 2.64
CA ASP A 90 -9.28 -2.40 1.77
C ASP A 90 -9.11 -0.98 1.21
N LEU A 91 -9.43 -0.82 -0.05
CA LEU A 91 -9.53 0.48 -0.70
C LEU A 91 -11.01 0.87 -0.77
N TYR A 92 -11.39 1.86 0.02
CA TYR A 92 -12.69 2.50 -0.11
C TYR A 92 -12.57 3.70 -1.02
N TYR A 93 -13.52 3.87 -1.91
CA TYR A 93 -13.57 5.02 -2.81
C TYR A 93 -15.01 5.50 -2.98
N ILE A 94 -15.15 6.79 -3.29
CA ILE A 94 -16.43 7.37 -3.66
C ILE A 94 -16.69 6.98 -5.12
N ASP A 95 -17.81 6.29 -5.38
CA ASP A 95 -18.26 6.02 -6.75
C ASP A 95 -18.99 7.24 -7.30
N PRO A 96 -18.39 8.00 -8.23
CA PRO A 96 -19.06 9.16 -8.81
C PRO A 96 -20.29 8.82 -9.68
N GLY A 97 -20.44 7.53 -10.04
CA GLY A 97 -21.62 7.02 -10.75
C GLY A 97 -22.79 6.64 -9.84
N ASP A 98 -22.65 6.79 -8.52
CA ASP A 98 -23.69 6.45 -7.57
C ASP A 98 -24.95 7.31 -7.80
N SER A 99 -26.10 6.68 -7.70
CA SER A 99 -27.42 7.30 -7.84
C SER A 99 -27.68 8.45 -6.85
N GLU A 100 -27.02 8.46 -5.69
CA GLU A 100 -27.13 9.55 -4.73
C GLU A 100 -26.56 10.87 -5.25
N PHE A 101 -25.48 10.84 -6.03
CA PHE A 101 -24.95 12.04 -6.68
C PHE A 101 -25.93 12.57 -7.72
N ALA A 102 -26.57 11.69 -8.52
CA ALA A 102 -27.58 12.08 -9.48
C ALA A 102 -28.80 12.73 -8.78
N ARG A 103 -29.22 12.22 -7.62
CA ARG A 103 -30.30 12.77 -6.81
C ARG A 103 -29.99 14.17 -6.29
N LEU A 104 -28.71 14.47 -6.03
CA LEU A 104 -28.26 15.80 -5.64
C LEU A 104 -28.07 16.77 -6.83
N GLY A 105 -28.40 16.33 -8.04
CA GLY A 105 -28.20 17.11 -9.27
C GLY A 105 -26.76 17.11 -9.78
N LEU A 106 -25.92 16.24 -9.23
CA LEU A 106 -24.52 16.09 -9.60
C LEU A 106 -24.38 14.89 -10.53
N ASN A 107 -24.37 15.11 -11.83
CA ASN A 107 -24.17 14.07 -12.81
C ASN A 107 -22.69 14.02 -13.20
N TYR A 108 -21.95 13.06 -12.67
CA TYR A 108 -20.55 12.82 -13.03
C TYR A 108 -20.47 11.77 -14.14
N THR A 109 -19.63 12.04 -15.12
CA THR A 109 -19.18 11.03 -16.07
C THR A 109 -17.89 10.42 -15.57
N THR A 110 -17.82 9.10 -15.51
CA THR A 110 -16.62 8.36 -15.13
C THR A 110 -15.79 8.02 -16.36
N GLN A 111 -14.49 8.07 -16.24
CA GLN A 111 -13.57 7.63 -17.28
C GLN A 111 -12.72 6.46 -16.77
N GLY A 112 -12.67 5.38 -17.55
CA GLY A 112 -11.89 4.18 -17.27
C GLY A 112 -12.67 3.10 -16.53
N GLU A 113 -12.03 1.96 -16.38
CA GLU A 113 -12.62 0.76 -15.77
C GLU A 113 -12.78 0.87 -14.24
N THR A 114 -12.10 1.82 -13.61
CA THR A 114 -12.02 1.91 -12.14
C THR A 114 -13.02 2.86 -11.52
N ASN A 115 -13.69 3.69 -12.28
CA ASN A 115 -14.66 4.70 -11.79
C ASN A 115 -14.15 5.57 -10.62
N LEU A 116 -12.83 5.72 -10.48
CA LEU A 116 -12.22 6.43 -9.34
C LEU A 116 -12.34 7.95 -9.46
N ILE A 117 -12.48 8.47 -10.67
CA ILE A 117 -12.55 9.90 -10.94
C ILE A 117 -13.83 10.20 -11.70
N GLY A 118 -14.66 11.04 -11.11
CA GLY A 118 -15.86 11.57 -11.77
C GLY A 118 -15.61 12.97 -12.30
N PHE A 119 -16.12 13.25 -13.48
CA PHE A 119 -16.08 14.57 -14.10
C PHE A 119 -17.50 15.10 -14.31
N HIS A 120 -17.72 16.33 -13.91
CA HIS A 120 -18.93 17.08 -14.19
C HIS A 120 -18.57 18.37 -14.91
N ALA A 121 -19.24 18.64 -16.01
CA ALA A 121 -19.09 19.88 -16.75
C ALA A 121 -20.45 20.56 -16.94
N GLN A 122 -20.54 21.83 -16.66
CA GLN A 122 -21.74 22.64 -16.90
C GLN A 122 -21.37 23.95 -17.60
N GLY A 123 -22.28 24.37 -18.48
CA GLY A 123 -22.17 25.67 -19.15
C GLY A 123 -23.20 26.65 -18.60
N ASN A 124 -22.76 27.85 -18.28
CA ASN A 124 -23.65 28.95 -17.97
C ASN A 124 -23.78 29.84 -19.21
N TYR A 125 -24.86 29.66 -19.95
CA TYR A 125 -25.07 30.38 -21.20
C TYR A 125 -25.29 31.90 -21.03
N SER A 126 -25.72 32.34 -19.84
CA SER A 126 -25.93 33.77 -19.56
C SER A 126 -24.64 34.53 -19.35
N THR A 127 -23.60 33.86 -18.88
CA THR A 127 -22.27 34.45 -18.59
C THR A 127 -21.20 34.00 -19.59
N ALA A 128 -21.55 33.08 -20.52
CA ALA A 128 -20.60 32.42 -21.43
C ALA A 128 -19.41 31.76 -20.74
N VAL A 129 -19.62 31.26 -19.51
CA VAL A 129 -18.60 30.57 -18.71
C VAL A 129 -18.88 29.08 -18.67
N GLY A 130 -17.87 28.28 -18.97
CA GLY A 130 -17.85 26.83 -18.73
C GLY A 130 -17.17 26.51 -17.41
N GLU A 131 -17.81 25.68 -16.61
CA GLU A 131 -17.26 25.17 -15.35
C GLU A 131 -17.08 23.68 -15.44
N SER A 132 -15.95 23.17 -14.95
CA SER A 132 -15.69 21.75 -14.86
C SER A 132 -15.18 21.38 -13.47
N TYR A 133 -15.69 20.28 -12.95
CA TYR A 133 -15.33 19.76 -11.64
C TYR A 133 -14.85 18.33 -11.79
N ALA A 134 -13.81 17.97 -11.03
CA ALA A 134 -13.39 16.60 -10.86
C ALA A 134 -13.61 16.18 -9.41
N LEU A 135 -14.17 15.01 -9.20
CA LEU A 135 -14.38 14.41 -7.89
C LEU A 135 -13.58 13.12 -7.81
N MET A 136 -12.74 13.02 -6.79
CA MET A 136 -12.05 11.79 -6.39
C MET A 136 -11.98 11.74 -4.88
N GLY A 137 -12.37 10.62 -4.31
CA GLY A 137 -12.19 10.37 -2.88
C GLY A 137 -11.76 8.92 -2.66
N MET A 138 -10.67 8.72 -1.97
CA MET A 138 -10.13 7.40 -1.63
C MET A 138 -9.73 7.36 -0.16
N ALA A 139 -9.91 6.20 0.46
CA ALA A 139 -9.38 5.89 1.79
C ALA A 139 -8.86 4.46 1.80
N LEU A 140 -7.69 4.25 2.40
CA LEU A 140 -7.18 2.94 2.73
C LEU A 140 -7.60 2.59 4.16
N TRP A 141 -8.10 1.40 4.33
CA TRP A 141 -8.54 0.89 5.62
C TRP A 141 -7.88 -0.45 5.89
N ALA A 142 -7.37 -0.63 7.11
CA ALA A 142 -6.93 -1.94 7.60
C ALA A 142 -8.01 -2.53 8.49
N GLU A 143 -8.54 -3.69 8.11
CA GLU A 143 -9.60 -4.38 8.88
C GLU A 143 -9.10 -4.74 10.28
N TYR A 144 -7.84 -5.21 10.37
CA TYR A 144 -7.19 -5.59 11.63
C TYR A 144 -5.88 -4.81 11.80
N LEU A 145 -5.85 -3.81 12.67
CA LEU A 145 -4.62 -3.06 12.96
C LEU A 145 -3.56 -3.94 13.62
N ASP A 146 -3.96 -4.90 14.44
CA ASP A 146 -3.08 -5.88 15.05
C ASP A 146 -2.63 -7.01 14.09
N GLY A 147 -3.18 -7.02 12.88
CA GLY A 147 -2.73 -7.84 11.75
C GLY A 147 -1.55 -7.23 10.98
N ILE A 148 -1.11 -6.03 11.36
CA ILE A 148 0.09 -5.39 10.79
C ILE A 148 1.27 -5.65 11.73
N ALA A 149 2.23 -6.46 11.29
CA ALA A 149 3.44 -6.72 12.05
C ALA A 149 4.45 -5.59 11.85
N LYS A 150 4.99 -5.07 12.95
CA LYS A 150 6.09 -4.10 12.95
C LYS A 150 7.27 -4.67 13.71
N ILE A 151 8.35 -4.95 13.02
CA ILE A 151 9.58 -5.49 13.59
C ILE A 151 10.71 -4.48 13.42
N THR A 152 11.45 -4.26 14.50
CA THR A 152 12.68 -3.46 14.48
C THR A 152 13.90 -4.36 14.61
N VAL A 153 14.94 -4.05 13.84
CA VAL A 153 16.26 -4.68 13.99
C VAL A 153 16.99 -3.98 15.12
N SER A 154 17.48 -4.74 16.09
CA SER A 154 18.30 -4.16 17.18
C SER A 154 19.65 -3.70 16.61
N ALA A 155 20.01 -2.45 16.85
CA ALA A 155 21.28 -1.85 16.40
C ALA A 155 22.50 -2.42 17.18
N GLY A 156 22.62 -3.74 17.28
CA GLY A 156 23.62 -4.40 18.11
C GLY A 156 24.29 -5.61 17.46
N GLY A 157 24.22 -5.73 16.15
CA GLY A 157 24.77 -6.89 15.42
C GLY A 157 25.78 -6.52 14.32
N GLY A 158 26.53 -5.45 14.49
CA GLY A 158 27.66 -5.15 13.63
C GLY A 158 28.97 -5.47 14.36
N ALA A 159 29.50 -6.66 14.16
CA ALA A 159 30.89 -7.00 14.37
C ALA A 159 31.37 -7.82 13.16
#